data_42d895735c24a5011e5b7acfcf12b528
#
_entry.id   42d895735c24a5011e5b7acfcf12b528
#
_cell.length_a   1.000
_cell.length_b   1.000
_cell.length_c   1.000
_cell.angle_alpha   90.00
_cell.angle_beta   90.00
_cell.angle_gamma   90.00
#
_symmetry.space_group_name_H-M   'P 1'
#
loop_
_entity.id
_entity.type
_entity.pdbx_description
1 polymer ?
#
loop_
_entity_poly.entity_id
_entity_poly.type
_entity_poly.pdbx_seq_one_letter_code
_entity_poly.pdbx_strand_id
1 'polypeptide(L)'
;MPRQDRKADGLITLNLTASPENGYDEAEEGKLDFETDTISEEVDIVKRQTWSNKAEYILATIGFAVGFGNLWRFPYLCQKNGGGAFLIPYFISLILLGIPLFFLELAIGQSLRQGPIGVWKAIHPYLGGVGLASVVVCLLISMYYNMIIAWCFYYLFVSFQAPLPYSTCPSGVNCTVNEECKLAGRTQYFWYTKALGATTSIEDMGDFQWHLCLVLLLAWIVLFLFVSRGVQSAGKALYVTATLPYIVLAIFFGRAVTLKGSLDGIIHMFKPQFSRLLSPLVWLEAATQVFFSVGVGFGTLIAMASYNPRHNNCRRDAIFISLTDSFTSVFATVVVFSVLGFKAHGSYDECLSLYGGANNTNLPHGVTIQQKCHNLTYWLSESFQGPGLTFIAFTEAILKLPLSPLWSVLFFSMLLSLGLGSMFGILEGVLNSLHDQKLIPLRKELLTGLTCFVCLVVGLLFCQTSGEYWLQMFDSFTGTLPLLFICFFELVGVSWIYGANRFYDDIEYMLRMRPGLYWKITWRFVSPLIVFVIFVWSVLNLGLKPITYSVWNSKEGDVKSVEYPNWCLFIIAVLICASCLCIPAVFFLRLYQSVISRRRRDTEIVRDLLETSAKKPPEKNTE
;
A
#
# COMPACT_ATOMS: atom_id res chain seq x y z
N MET A 1 -20.13 -29.50 36.64
CA MET A 1 -18.86 -30.05 36.18
C MET A 1 -17.79 -28.99 36.40
N PRO A 2 -16.75 -29.26 37.17
CA PRO A 2 -15.78 -28.25 37.60
C PRO A 2 -14.80 -27.86 36.46
N ARG A 3 -14.51 -26.56 36.39
CA ARG A 3 -13.50 -25.97 35.50
C ARG A 3 -12.11 -26.44 35.92
N GLN A 4 -11.42 -27.13 35.04
CA GLN A 4 -9.98 -27.35 35.16
C GLN A 4 -9.24 -26.12 34.67
N ASP A 5 -8.47 -25.51 35.61
CA ASP A 5 -7.49 -24.47 35.33
C ASP A 5 -6.40 -24.99 34.41
N ARG A 6 -6.35 -24.45 33.18
CA ARG A 6 -5.18 -24.60 32.30
C ARG A 6 -4.26 -23.43 32.57
N LYS A 7 -3.15 -23.68 33.20
CA LYS A 7 -1.99 -22.78 33.17
C LYS A 7 -1.58 -22.64 31.70
N ALA A 8 -1.81 -21.45 31.14
CA ALA A 8 -1.21 -20.99 29.90
C ALA A 8 0.03 -20.19 30.27
N ASP A 9 1.18 -20.66 29.84
CA ASP A 9 2.45 -19.99 29.98
C ASP A 9 2.36 -18.57 29.38
N GLY A 10 2.58 -17.55 30.19
CA GLY A 10 2.88 -16.19 29.74
C GLY A 10 1.81 -15.11 29.91
N LEU A 11 0.79 -15.25 30.75
CA LEU A 11 -0.12 -14.13 31.08
C LEU A 11 0.00 -13.75 32.56
N ILE A 12 0.55 -12.57 32.82
CA ILE A 12 0.54 -11.94 34.14
C ILE A 12 -0.85 -11.35 34.34
N THR A 13 -1.68 -11.99 35.15
CA THR A 13 -2.88 -11.39 35.73
C THR A 13 -2.51 -10.70 37.04
N LEU A 14 -2.48 -9.36 37.04
CA LEU A 14 -2.44 -8.56 38.26
C LEU A 14 -3.86 -8.55 38.86
N ASN A 15 -4.04 -9.35 39.91
CA ASN A 15 -5.18 -9.20 40.79
C ASN A 15 -4.93 -8.03 41.74
N LEU A 16 -5.62 -6.91 41.52
CA LEU A 16 -5.77 -5.85 42.52
C LEU A 16 -7.05 -6.16 43.30
N THR A 17 -6.90 -6.82 44.44
CA THR A 17 -7.93 -6.84 45.49
C THR A 17 -7.74 -5.61 46.37
N ALA A 18 -8.73 -4.73 46.37
CA ALA A 18 -8.88 -3.68 47.36
C ALA A 18 -9.27 -4.32 48.69
N SER A 19 -8.60 -3.94 49.77
CA SER A 19 -9.05 -4.22 51.15
C SER A 19 -9.47 -2.92 51.82
N PRO A 20 -10.51 -2.94 52.65
CA PRO A 20 -10.90 -1.79 53.43
C PRO A 20 -10.20 -1.78 54.80
N GLU A 21 -10.12 -0.59 55.35
CA GLU A 21 -9.59 -0.11 56.62
C GLU A 21 -9.95 -0.94 57.89
N ASN A 22 -9.01 -1.05 58.83
CA ASN A 22 -9.04 -0.51 60.19
C ASN A 22 -8.14 -1.22 61.17
N GLY A 23 -7.41 -0.45 61.99
CA GLY A 23 -7.27 -0.63 63.41
C GLY A 23 -5.99 -1.26 63.97
N TYR A 24 -5.11 -0.40 64.48
CA TYR A 24 -4.24 -0.54 65.67
C TYR A 24 -3.85 -1.95 66.19
N ASP A 25 -2.56 -2.25 66.31
CA ASP A 25 -1.79 -2.25 67.53
C ASP A 25 -0.35 -2.75 67.29
N GLU A 26 0.61 -2.19 68.04
CA GLU A 26 2.01 -2.52 68.18
C GLU A 26 2.22 -3.91 68.79
N ALA A 27 3.19 -4.70 68.33
CA ALA A 27 4.21 -5.30 69.19
C ALA A 27 5.04 -6.38 68.44
N GLU A 28 6.35 -6.29 68.68
CA GLU A 28 7.36 -7.32 68.77
C GLU A 28 7.98 -7.96 67.49
N GLU A 29 9.29 -7.68 67.43
CA GLU A 29 10.31 -8.29 66.58
C GLU A 29 10.38 -9.81 66.75
N GLY A 30 10.32 -10.48 65.62
CA GLY A 30 10.73 -11.87 65.45
C GLY A 30 11.40 -12.06 64.10
N LYS A 31 12.73 -11.95 64.05
CA LYS A 31 13.52 -12.35 62.86
C LYS A 31 13.28 -13.82 62.58
N LEU A 32 12.69 -14.12 61.43
CA LEU A 32 12.82 -15.39 60.77
C LEU A 32 13.41 -15.11 59.38
N ASP A 33 14.71 -15.44 59.25
CA ASP A 33 15.39 -15.48 57.98
C ASP A 33 14.77 -16.59 57.11
N PHE A 34 13.91 -16.22 56.19
CA PHE A 34 13.53 -17.08 55.09
C PHE A 34 14.36 -16.66 53.88
N GLU A 35 15.39 -17.46 53.58
CA GLU A 35 16.04 -17.44 52.27
C GLU A 35 15.01 -17.81 51.22
N THR A 36 14.37 -16.80 50.62
CA THR A 36 13.67 -16.94 49.36
C THR A 36 14.70 -16.80 48.26
N ASP A 37 15.14 -17.94 47.75
CA ASP A 37 15.71 -18.01 46.40
C ASP A 37 14.69 -17.49 45.42
N THR A 38 14.65 -16.18 45.24
CA THR A 38 13.99 -15.53 44.12
C THR A 38 14.87 -15.77 42.91
N ILE A 39 14.57 -16.83 42.15
CA ILE A 39 14.95 -16.92 40.76
C ILE A 39 14.23 -15.74 40.07
N SER A 40 14.90 -14.61 40.02
CA SER A 40 14.55 -13.51 39.13
C SER A 40 14.91 -13.97 37.72
N GLU A 41 14.00 -14.67 37.06
CA GLU A 41 13.95 -14.62 35.60
C GLU A 41 13.70 -13.15 35.22
N GLU A 42 14.79 -12.40 35.00
CA GLU A 42 14.79 -11.17 34.27
C GLU A 42 14.27 -11.52 32.85
N VAL A 43 12.96 -11.51 32.69
CA VAL A 43 12.36 -11.39 31.37
C VAL A 43 12.84 -10.04 30.84
N ASP A 44 13.87 -10.07 30.01
CA ASP A 44 14.33 -8.94 29.22
C ASP A 44 13.11 -8.38 28.45
N ILE A 45 12.39 -7.47 29.07
CA ILE A 45 11.39 -6.65 28.39
C ILE A 45 12.20 -5.75 27.49
N VAL A 46 12.48 -6.23 26.28
CA VAL A 46 13.10 -5.44 25.22
C VAL A 46 12.29 -4.17 25.11
N LYS A 47 12.87 -3.07 25.60
CA LYS A 47 12.20 -1.77 25.67
C LYS A 47 12.00 -1.30 24.23
N ARG A 48 10.77 -1.58 23.67
CA ARG A 48 10.43 -1.23 22.30
C ARG A 48 10.61 0.27 22.09
N GLN A 49 11.25 0.66 20.98
CA GLN A 49 11.35 2.05 20.57
C GLN A 49 9.95 2.69 20.53
N THR A 50 9.86 3.96 20.83
CA THR A 50 8.63 4.75 20.75
C THR A 50 8.86 5.93 19.84
N TRP A 51 7.78 6.45 19.23
CA TRP A 51 7.83 7.72 18.52
C TRP A 51 8.30 8.85 19.45
N SER A 52 9.09 9.79 18.94
CA SER A 52 9.55 10.94 19.73
C SER A 52 8.39 11.83 20.17
N ASN A 53 7.40 11.97 19.28
CA ASN A 53 6.17 12.69 19.56
C ASN A 53 5.00 12.19 18.68
N LYS A 54 3.78 12.60 19.04
CA LYS A 54 2.56 12.19 18.33
C LYS A 54 2.50 12.72 16.88
N ALA A 55 3.06 13.89 16.61
CA ALA A 55 3.03 14.46 15.26
C ALA A 55 3.88 13.63 14.29
N GLU A 56 5.03 13.10 14.72
CA GLU A 56 5.83 12.17 13.90
C GLU A 56 5.05 10.92 13.53
N TYR A 57 4.34 10.32 14.48
CA TYR A 57 3.48 9.17 14.21
C TYR A 57 2.38 9.48 13.19
N ILE A 58 1.66 10.58 13.39
CA ILE A 58 0.57 10.98 12.49
C ILE A 58 1.11 11.26 11.08
N LEU A 59 2.21 12.02 10.97
CA LEU A 59 2.82 12.35 9.67
C LEU A 59 3.42 11.13 8.97
N ALA A 60 4.03 10.20 9.74
CA ALA A 60 4.53 8.95 9.19
C ALA A 60 3.39 8.11 8.61
N THR A 61 2.28 8.01 9.33
CA THR A 61 1.13 7.21 8.91
C THR A 61 0.38 7.87 7.74
N ILE A 62 0.26 9.21 7.73
CA ILE A 62 -0.25 9.96 6.58
C ILE A 62 0.67 9.78 5.37
N GLY A 63 2.00 9.93 5.54
CA GLY A 63 2.97 9.76 4.46
C GLY A 63 2.99 8.33 3.89
N PHE A 64 2.63 7.33 4.69
CA PHE A 64 2.42 5.95 4.21
C PHE A 64 1.12 5.83 3.39
N ALA A 65 0.00 6.34 3.89
CA ALA A 65 -1.31 6.23 3.24
C ALA A 65 -1.39 7.10 1.98
N VAL A 66 -0.88 8.35 2.04
CA VAL A 66 -0.91 9.29 0.92
C VAL A 66 0.29 9.03 0.00
N GLY A 67 0.04 8.35 -1.11
CA GLY A 67 1.06 7.95 -2.08
C GLY A 67 0.68 8.29 -3.53
N PHE A 68 1.31 7.61 -4.45
CA PHE A 68 1.04 7.77 -5.89
C PHE A 68 -0.41 7.44 -6.26
N GLY A 69 -1.05 6.50 -5.54
CA GLY A 69 -2.44 6.11 -5.78
C GLY A 69 -3.45 7.25 -5.68
N ASN A 70 -3.21 8.22 -4.79
CA ASN A 70 -4.07 9.38 -4.62
C ASN A 70 -3.94 10.37 -5.80
N LEU A 71 -2.76 10.41 -6.43
CA LEU A 71 -2.45 11.39 -7.47
C LEU A 71 -2.83 10.92 -8.88
N TRP A 72 -2.65 9.63 -9.22
CA TRP A 72 -2.96 9.15 -10.57
C TRP A 72 -4.08 8.11 -10.64
N ARG A 73 -4.14 7.16 -9.67
CA ARG A 73 -5.14 6.09 -9.72
C ARG A 73 -6.53 6.60 -9.39
N PHE A 74 -6.67 7.40 -8.36
CA PHE A 74 -7.95 7.95 -7.95
C PHE A 74 -8.56 8.89 -9.02
N PRO A 75 -7.82 9.89 -9.61
CA PRO A 75 -8.34 10.71 -10.70
C PRO A 75 -8.78 9.89 -11.91
N TYR A 76 -7.96 8.90 -12.31
CA TYR A 76 -8.30 7.99 -13.39
C TYR A 76 -9.60 7.21 -13.12
N LEU A 77 -9.77 6.66 -11.92
CA LEU A 77 -10.98 5.94 -11.54
C LEU A 77 -12.21 6.87 -11.50
N CYS A 78 -12.05 8.11 -11.02
CA CYS A 78 -13.08 9.13 -11.10
C CYS A 78 -13.52 9.36 -12.55
N GLN A 79 -12.58 9.57 -13.46
CA GLN A 79 -12.88 9.81 -14.87
C GLN A 79 -13.59 8.62 -15.51
N LYS A 80 -13.03 7.41 -15.36
CA LYS A 80 -13.56 6.16 -15.93
C LYS A 80 -14.98 5.85 -15.45
N ASN A 81 -15.28 6.13 -14.18
CA ASN A 81 -16.51 5.70 -13.51
C ASN A 81 -17.58 6.80 -13.38
N GLY A 82 -17.52 7.83 -14.23
CA GLY A 82 -18.59 8.83 -14.34
C GLY A 82 -18.43 10.05 -13.42
N GLY A 83 -17.18 10.44 -13.17
CA GLY A 83 -16.85 11.69 -12.47
C GLY A 83 -17.33 11.67 -11.02
N GLY A 84 -18.08 12.71 -10.64
CA GLY A 84 -18.60 12.87 -9.26
C GLY A 84 -19.48 11.73 -8.77
N ALA A 85 -20.08 10.94 -9.65
CA ALA A 85 -20.86 9.76 -9.26
C ALA A 85 -19.99 8.71 -8.55
N PHE A 86 -18.71 8.57 -8.91
CA PHE A 86 -17.76 7.65 -8.30
C PHE A 86 -17.49 7.96 -6.82
N LEU A 87 -17.60 9.22 -6.40
CA LEU A 87 -17.38 9.62 -5.01
C LEU A 87 -18.38 8.96 -4.05
N ILE A 88 -19.60 8.63 -4.51
CA ILE A 88 -20.63 8.00 -3.69
C ILE A 88 -20.19 6.60 -3.21
N PRO A 89 -19.91 5.62 -4.10
CA PRO A 89 -19.44 4.31 -3.67
C PRO A 89 -18.07 4.38 -2.97
N TYR A 90 -17.22 5.35 -3.29
CA TYR A 90 -15.95 5.55 -2.61
C TYR A 90 -16.14 5.91 -1.13
N PHE A 91 -16.94 6.94 -0.81
CA PHE A 91 -17.17 7.32 0.59
C PHE A 91 -17.96 6.27 1.37
N ILE A 92 -18.90 5.57 0.73
CA ILE A 92 -19.60 4.44 1.36
C ILE A 92 -18.59 3.33 1.71
N SER A 93 -17.70 2.97 0.79
CA SER A 93 -16.65 1.97 1.04
C SER A 93 -15.65 2.44 2.08
N LEU A 94 -15.30 3.73 2.11
CA LEU A 94 -14.44 4.29 3.14
C LEU A 94 -15.04 4.11 4.54
N ILE A 95 -16.34 4.42 4.69
CA ILE A 95 -17.05 4.31 5.97
C ILE A 95 -17.23 2.84 6.37
N LEU A 96 -17.59 1.96 5.44
CA LEU A 96 -17.92 0.57 5.76
C LEU A 96 -16.70 -0.38 5.81
N LEU A 97 -15.60 -0.02 5.15
CA LEU A 97 -14.40 -0.84 5.04
C LEU A 97 -13.14 -0.12 5.52
N GLY A 98 -12.79 1.01 4.90
CA GLY A 98 -11.51 1.68 5.11
C GLY A 98 -11.28 2.05 6.57
N ILE A 99 -12.14 2.88 7.13
CA ILE A 99 -12.04 3.35 8.52
C ILE A 99 -12.12 2.19 9.53
N PRO A 100 -13.04 1.21 9.41
CA PRO A 100 -13.07 0.06 10.31
C PRO A 100 -11.80 -0.79 10.29
N LEU A 101 -11.28 -1.14 9.13
CA LEU A 101 -10.05 -1.93 8.99
C LEU A 101 -8.84 -1.16 9.51
N PHE A 102 -8.72 0.11 9.15
CA PHE A 102 -7.64 0.97 9.63
C PHE A 102 -7.61 1.05 11.16
N PHE A 103 -8.76 1.26 11.79
CA PHE A 103 -8.86 1.27 13.25
C PHE A 103 -8.53 -0.10 13.86
N LEU A 104 -8.96 -1.19 13.24
CA LEU A 104 -8.65 -2.55 13.68
C LEU A 104 -7.14 -2.78 13.72
N GLU A 105 -6.43 -2.50 12.63
CA GLU A 105 -4.98 -2.69 12.55
C GLU A 105 -4.21 -1.80 13.54
N LEU A 106 -4.61 -0.52 13.67
CA LEU A 106 -3.99 0.36 14.68
C LEU A 106 -4.24 -0.14 16.11
N ALA A 107 -5.45 -0.63 16.41
CA ALA A 107 -5.80 -1.10 17.75
C ALA A 107 -5.02 -2.36 18.13
N ILE A 108 -4.92 -3.36 17.23
CA ILE A 108 -4.13 -4.58 17.51
C ILE A 108 -2.63 -4.28 17.61
N GLY A 109 -2.09 -3.45 16.72
CA GLY A 109 -0.69 -3.05 16.77
C GLY A 109 -0.32 -2.34 18.06
N GLN A 110 -1.16 -1.40 18.52
CA GLN A 110 -0.97 -0.65 19.77
C GLN A 110 -1.16 -1.51 21.01
N SER A 111 -2.15 -2.43 21.01
CA SER A 111 -2.43 -3.33 22.14
C SER A 111 -1.28 -4.30 22.39
N LEU A 112 -0.84 -5.02 21.35
CA LEU A 112 0.14 -6.09 21.46
C LEU A 112 1.60 -5.60 21.35
N ARG A 113 1.85 -4.41 20.81
CA ARG A 113 3.17 -3.77 20.67
C ARG A 113 4.23 -4.66 20.03
N GLN A 114 3.83 -5.41 19.00
CA GLN A 114 4.69 -6.28 18.19
C GLN A 114 4.52 -5.98 16.71
N GLY A 115 5.46 -6.46 15.89
CA GLY A 115 5.29 -6.43 14.43
C GLY A 115 4.21 -7.41 13.95
N PRO A 116 3.78 -7.31 12.69
CA PRO A 116 2.66 -8.09 12.14
C PRO A 116 2.74 -9.59 12.43
N ILE A 117 3.89 -10.24 12.19
CA ILE A 117 4.05 -11.67 12.45
C ILE A 117 3.85 -12.00 13.94
N GLY A 118 4.40 -11.17 14.83
CA GLY A 118 4.28 -11.34 16.28
C GLY A 118 2.84 -11.19 16.76
N VAL A 119 2.17 -10.15 16.28
CA VAL A 119 0.75 -9.87 16.58
C VAL A 119 -0.14 -11.04 16.23
N TRP A 120 -0.05 -11.56 15.01
CA TRP A 120 -0.91 -12.66 14.55
C TRP A 120 -0.60 -13.99 15.27
N LYS A 121 0.67 -14.25 15.62
CA LYS A 121 1.03 -15.39 16.47
C LYS A 121 0.48 -15.25 17.90
N ALA A 122 0.44 -14.04 18.45
CA ALA A 122 -0.11 -13.77 19.78
C ALA A 122 -1.64 -13.90 19.81
N ILE A 123 -2.33 -13.49 18.75
CA ILE A 123 -3.77 -13.68 18.59
C ILE A 123 -4.12 -15.15 18.56
N HIS A 124 -3.50 -15.92 17.65
CA HIS A 124 -3.63 -17.38 17.59
C HIS A 124 -2.46 -18.00 16.82
N PRO A 125 -1.83 -19.10 17.31
CA PRO A 125 -0.67 -19.71 16.67
C PRO A 125 -0.89 -20.12 15.21
N TYR A 126 -2.12 -20.50 14.83
CA TYR A 126 -2.49 -20.87 13.45
C TYR A 126 -2.63 -19.67 12.52
N LEU A 127 -2.80 -18.45 13.06
CA LEU A 127 -2.93 -17.20 12.29
C LEU A 127 -1.59 -16.51 12.00
N GLY A 128 -0.46 -17.04 12.48
CA GLY A 128 0.86 -16.47 12.20
C GLY A 128 1.17 -16.30 10.70
N GLY A 129 0.47 -17.07 9.85
CA GLY A 129 0.53 -16.95 8.39
C GLY A 129 -0.01 -15.64 7.83
N VAL A 130 -0.96 -14.97 8.51
CA VAL A 130 -1.50 -13.67 8.09
C VAL A 130 -0.39 -12.61 8.12
N GLY A 131 0.34 -12.51 9.23
CA GLY A 131 1.45 -11.57 9.33
C GLY A 131 2.61 -11.90 8.38
N LEU A 132 2.87 -13.20 8.11
CA LEU A 132 3.86 -13.59 7.12
C LEU A 132 3.44 -13.19 5.70
N ALA A 133 2.15 -13.38 5.35
CA ALA A 133 1.60 -12.97 4.06
C ALA A 133 1.73 -11.45 3.85
N SER A 134 1.41 -10.64 4.86
CA SER A 134 1.59 -9.18 4.82
C SER A 134 3.05 -8.79 4.55
N VAL A 135 4.02 -9.44 5.21
CA VAL A 135 5.44 -9.18 4.99
C VAL A 135 5.87 -9.55 3.57
N VAL A 136 5.40 -10.68 3.03
CA VAL A 136 5.71 -11.11 1.65
C VAL A 136 5.12 -10.13 0.65
N VAL A 137 3.88 -9.67 0.81
CA VAL A 137 3.29 -8.63 -0.05
C VAL A 137 4.09 -7.34 -0.01
N CYS A 138 4.46 -6.86 1.19
CA CYS A 138 5.29 -5.67 1.34
C CYS A 138 6.65 -5.82 0.63
N LEU A 139 7.27 -6.98 0.74
CA LEU A 139 8.55 -7.24 0.07
C LEU A 139 8.41 -7.21 -1.46
N LEU A 140 7.39 -7.88 -2.00
CA LEU A 140 7.12 -7.89 -3.44
C LEU A 140 6.81 -6.49 -3.98
N ILE A 141 6.02 -5.69 -3.25
CA ILE A 141 5.74 -4.30 -3.62
C ILE A 141 7.01 -3.44 -3.55
N SER A 142 7.85 -3.63 -2.54
CA SER A 142 9.11 -2.90 -2.41
C SER A 142 10.01 -3.09 -3.63
N MET A 143 9.99 -4.25 -4.28
CA MET A 143 10.82 -4.56 -5.43
C MET A 143 10.52 -3.66 -6.64
N TYR A 144 9.23 -3.40 -6.94
CA TYR A 144 8.84 -2.61 -8.11
C TYR A 144 8.54 -1.13 -7.78
N TYR A 145 8.00 -0.84 -6.61
CA TYR A 145 7.58 0.52 -6.24
C TYR A 145 8.75 1.51 -6.26
N ASN A 146 9.95 1.05 -5.88
CA ASN A 146 11.14 1.88 -5.89
C ASN A 146 11.62 2.22 -7.30
N MET A 147 11.22 1.45 -8.32
CA MET A 147 11.48 1.81 -9.72
C MET A 147 10.68 3.06 -10.15
N ILE A 148 9.45 3.21 -9.64
CA ILE A 148 8.66 4.43 -9.88
C ILE A 148 9.34 5.64 -9.23
N ILE A 149 9.90 5.48 -8.04
CA ILE A 149 10.71 6.52 -7.38
C ILE A 149 11.95 6.85 -8.23
N ALA A 150 12.60 5.85 -8.80
CA ALA A 150 13.74 6.04 -9.70
C ALA A 150 13.33 6.85 -10.96
N TRP A 151 12.18 6.58 -11.56
CA TRP A 151 11.65 7.41 -12.67
C TRP A 151 11.41 8.86 -12.25
N CYS A 152 10.92 9.09 -11.02
CA CYS A 152 10.77 10.45 -10.49
C CYS A 152 12.13 11.15 -10.34
N PHE A 153 13.19 10.44 -9.89
CA PHE A 153 14.55 10.98 -9.87
C PHE A 153 15.07 11.31 -11.26
N TYR A 154 14.88 10.41 -12.22
CA TYR A 154 15.28 10.65 -13.61
C TYR A 154 14.66 11.93 -14.17
N TYR A 155 13.34 12.07 -14.04
CA TYR A 155 12.64 13.26 -14.50
C TYR A 155 13.02 14.52 -13.71
N LEU A 156 13.30 14.41 -12.42
CA LEU A 156 13.79 15.53 -11.62
C LEU A 156 15.15 16.03 -12.16
N PHE A 157 16.11 15.14 -12.43
CA PHE A 157 17.39 15.52 -13.00
C PHE A 157 17.25 16.14 -14.39
N VAL A 158 16.40 15.59 -15.22
CA VAL A 158 16.12 16.13 -16.56
C VAL A 158 15.42 17.50 -16.49
N SER A 159 14.71 17.80 -15.39
CA SER A 159 14.00 19.06 -15.19
C SER A 159 14.90 20.27 -14.92
N PHE A 160 16.18 20.08 -14.59
CA PHE A 160 17.15 21.17 -14.40
C PHE A 160 17.71 21.75 -15.70
N GLN A 161 17.17 21.33 -16.85
CA GLN A 161 17.60 21.81 -18.17
C GLN A 161 16.56 22.78 -18.76
N ALA A 162 17.05 23.74 -19.54
CA ALA A 162 16.20 24.66 -20.30
C ALA A 162 16.73 24.77 -21.74
N PRO A 163 15.96 24.42 -22.78
CA PRO A 163 14.59 23.88 -22.74
C PRO A 163 14.52 22.46 -22.16
N LEU A 164 13.33 22.08 -21.65
CA LEU A 164 13.11 20.71 -21.15
C LEU A 164 13.27 19.69 -22.30
N PRO A 165 13.95 18.56 -22.10
CA PRO A 165 14.20 17.57 -23.15
C PRO A 165 12.96 16.96 -23.79
N TYR A 166 11.84 16.92 -23.06
CA TYR A 166 10.55 16.45 -23.57
C TYR A 166 9.69 17.58 -24.20
N SER A 167 10.28 18.79 -24.41
CA SER A 167 9.57 19.92 -25.02
C SER A 167 9.61 19.91 -26.55
N THR A 168 10.58 19.22 -27.15
CA THR A 168 10.81 19.21 -28.60
C THR A 168 11.02 17.79 -29.11
N CYS A 169 10.51 17.51 -30.32
CA CYS A 169 10.86 16.28 -31.02
C CYS A 169 12.30 16.37 -31.57
N PRO A 170 13.10 15.30 -31.47
CA PRO A 170 14.42 15.28 -32.06
C PRO A 170 14.37 15.40 -33.58
N SER A 171 15.28 16.22 -34.14
CA SER A 171 15.44 16.34 -35.60
C SER A 171 16.19 15.11 -36.13
N GLY A 172 15.66 14.49 -37.18
CA GLY A 172 16.32 13.39 -37.91
C GLY A 172 17.53 13.87 -38.72
N VAL A 173 18.24 12.93 -39.36
CA VAL A 173 19.51 13.15 -40.09
C VAL A 173 19.38 14.22 -41.18
N ASN A 174 18.20 14.51 -41.73
CA ASN A 174 17.95 15.53 -42.77
C ASN A 174 17.07 16.69 -42.28
N CYS A 175 17.15 17.12 -41.02
CA CYS A 175 16.26 18.13 -40.41
C CYS A 175 14.77 17.76 -40.51
N THR A 176 14.43 16.51 -40.81
CA THR A 176 13.05 16.00 -40.74
C THR A 176 12.73 15.62 -39.30
N VAL A 177 11.60 16.06 -38.80
CA VAL A 177 11.14 15.67 -37.45
C VAL A 177 10.83 14.17 -37.45
N ASN A 178 11.25 13.48 -36.39
CA ASN A 178 10.98 12.05 -36.24
C ASN A 178 9.47 11.77 -36.37
N GLU A 179 9.07 10.88 -37.29
CA GLU A 179 7.66 10.59 -37.58
C GLU A 179 6.95 9.98 -36.37
N GLU A 180 7.62 9.10 -35.62
CA GLU A 180 7.09 8.53 -34.38
C GLU A 180 6.74 9.62 -33.36
N CYS A 181 7.61 10.62 -33.19
CA CYS A 181 7.35 11.72 -32.27
C CYS A 181 6.20 12.63 -32.74
N LYS A 182 6.02 12.79 -34.06
CA LYS A 182 4.87 13.53 -34.61
C LYS A 182 3.55 12.81 -34.34
N LEU A 183 3.54 11.47 -34.44
CA LEU A 183 2.34 10.67 -34.22
C LEU A 183 1.99 10.58 -32.74
N ALA A 184 2.98 10.26 -31.90
CA ALA A 184 2.79 10.03 -30.46
C ALA A 184 2.62 11.31 -29.62
N GLY A 185 3.17 12.43 -30.13
CA GLY A 185 3.35 13.63 -29.30
C GLY A 185 4.67 13.60 -28.50
N ARG A 186 5.15 14.80 -28.15
CA ARG A 186 6.50 15.03 -27.59
C ARG A 186 6.75 14.30 -26.28
N THR A 187 5.82 14.41 -25.35
CA THR A 187 5.94 13.84 -24.00
C THR A 187 5.78 12.33 -23.97
N GLN A 188 4.86 11.80 -24.77
CA GLN A 188 4.65 10.35 -24.88
C GLN A 188 5.82 9.66 -25.58
N TYR A 189 6.33 10.26 -26.67
CA TYR A 189 7.57 9.80 -27.32
C TYR A 189 8.76 9.80 -26.36
N PHE A 190 8.94 10.90 -25.59
CA PHE A 190 10.03 10.98 -24.63
C PHE A 190 9.92 9.90 -23.56
N TRP A 191 8.73 9.64 -23.04
CA TRP A 191 8.49 8.62 -22.04
C TRP A 191 8.83 7.22 -22.55
N TYR A 192 8.18 6.77 -23.62
CA TYR A 192 8.37 5.41 -24.10
C TYR A 192 9.70 5.17 -24.80
N THR A 193 10.19 6.12 -25.60
CA THR A 193 11.36 5.90 -26.45
C THR A 193 12.66 6.37 -25.80
N LYS A 194 12.66 7.48 -25.04
CA LYS A 194 13.87 8.04 -24.45
C LYS A 194 14.08 7.67 -22.99
N ALA A 195 13.04 7.73 -22.17
CA ALA A 195 13.16 7.41 -20.75
C ALA A 195 13.19 5.90 -20.51
N LEU A 196 12.29 5.14 -21.14
CA LEU A 196 12.17 3.69 -20.95
C LEU A 196 12.88 2.87 -22.04
N GLY A 197 12.96 3.38 -23.26
CA GLY A 197 13.40 2.60 -24.42
C GLY A 197 12.49 1.41 -24.70
N ALA A 198 11.17 1.55 -24.50
CA ALA A 198 10.20 0.47 -24.46
C ALA A 198 10.20 -0.38 -25.72
N THR A 199 10.22 -1.70 -25.56
CA THR A 199 10.10 -2.70 -26.64
C THR A 199 8.62 -2.89 -27.03
N THR A 200 8.40 -3.65 -28.11
CA THR A 200 7.02 -3.93 -28.61
C THR A 200 6.38 -5.15 -27.95
N SER A 201 7.05 -5.83 -27.04
CA SER A 201 6.53 -7.00 -26.33
C SER A 201 7.34 -7.26 -25.04
N ILE A 202 6.69 -7.88 -24.03
CA ILE A 202 7.38 -8.37 -22.82
C ILE A 202 8.35 -9.53 -23.13
N GLU A 203 8.18 -10.22 -24.28
CA GLU A 203 9.05 -11.32 -24.69
C GLU A 203 10.41 -10.84 -25.18
N ASP A 204 10.45 -9.62 -25.69
CA ASP A 204 11.69 -8.96 -26.10
C ASP A 204 12.27 -8.19 -24.91
N MET A 205 13.26 -8.79 -24.22
CA MET A 205 13.91 -8.14 -23.08
C MET A 205 14.69 -6.89 -23.49
N GLY A 206 15.20 -6.84 -24.74
CA GLY A 206 15.94 -5.72 -25.30
C GLY A 206 17.21 -5.37 -24.51
N ASP A 207 17.59 -4.09 -24.56
CA ASP A 207 18.83 -3.58 -23.97
C ASP A 207 18.68 -3.18 -22.50
N PHE A 208 19.79 -3.22 -21.75
CA PHE A 208 19.85 -2.76 -20.37
C PHE A 208 20.05 -1.25 -20.29
N GLN A 209 19.15 -0.56 -19.59
CA GLN A 209 19.14 0.90 -19.47
C GLN A 209 19.99 1.36 -18.28
N TRP A 210 21.26 1.64 -18.50
CA TRP A 210 22.21 2.03 -17.46
C TRP A 210 21.81 3.28 -16.68
N HIS A 211 21.19 4.26 -17.33
CA HIS A 211 20.71 5.47 -16.67
C HIS A 211 19.61 5.17 -15.65
N LEU A 212 18.70 4.23 -15.95
CA LEU A 212 17.67 3.78 -15.02
C LEU A 212 18.26 2.99 -13.85
N CYS A 213 19.29 2.18 -14.10
CA CYS A 213 19.99 1.45 -13.05
C CYS A 213 20.68 2.41 -12.06
N LEU A 214 21.32 3.46 -12.53
CA LEU A 214 21.99 4.45 -11.67
C LEU A 214 20.98 5.22 -10.79
N VAL A 215 19.86 5.64 -11.35
CA VAL A 215 18.83 6.32 -10.54
C VAL A 215 18.09 5.35 -9.61
N LEU A 216 17.93 4.08 -9.97
CA LEU A 216 17.41 3.05 -9.07
C LEU A 216 18.36 2.79 -7.90
N LEU A 217 19.66 2.70 -8.15
CA LEU A 217 20.67 2.59 -7.12
C LEU A 217 20.62 3.80 -6.19
N LEU A 218 20.53 5.02 -6.73
CA LEU A 218 20.37 6.25 -5.94
C LEU A 218 19.11 6.19 -5.07
N ALA A 219 17.97 5.77 -5.63
CA ALA A 219 16.72 5.65 -4.89
C ALA A 219 16.86 4.68 -3.70
N TRP A 220 17.54 3.53 -3.88
CA TRP A 220 17.80 2.59 -2.80
C TRP A 220 18.78 3.12 -1.75
N ILE A 221 19.81 3.89 -2.15
CA ILE A 221 20.73 4.55 -1.22
C ILE A 221 19.99 5.57 -0.36
N VAL A 222 19.17 6.43 -0.98
CA VAL A 222 18.37 7.44 -0.27
C VAL A 222 17.43 6.75 0.72
N LEU A 223 16.75 5.70 0.29
CA LEU A 223 15.82 4.96 1.12
C LEU A 223 16.52 4.22 2.28
N PHE A 224 17.69 3.61 2.02
CA PHE A 224 18.52 3.01 3.06
C PHE A 224 18.91 4.03 4.13
N LEU A 225 19.38 5.21 3.74
CA LEU A 225 19.73 6.28 4.67
C LEU A 225 18.51 6.77 5.48
N PHE A 226 17.33 6.76 4.86
CA PHE A 226 16.08 7.16 5.49
C PHE A 226 15.60 6.18 6.56
N VAL A 227 15.73 4.85 6.30
CA VAL A 227 15.18 3.78 7.14
C VAL A 227 16.19 3.22 8.14
N SER A 228 17.50 3.19 7.82
CA SER A 228 18.55 2.46 8.56
C SER A 228 18.66 2.80 10.04
N ARG A 229 18.44 4.08 10.39
CA ARG A 229 18.54 4.57 11.78
C ARG A 229 17.23 4.43 12.58
N GLY A 230 16.21 3.82 11.98
CA GLY A 230 14.92 3.56 12.62
C GLY A 230 14.00 4.78 12.71
N VAL A 231 12.88 4.58 13.38
CA VAL A 231 11.73 5.48 13.43
C VAL A 231 12.08 6.88 13.95
N GLN A 232 12.97 6.98 14.95
CA GLN A 232 13.34 8.26 15.55
C GLN A 232 14.15 9.18 14.60
N SER A 233 15.00 8.61 13.75
CA SER A 233 15.77 9.38 12.78
C SER A 233 14.92 9.76 11.57
N ALA A 234 14.08 8.83 11.11
CA ALA A 234 13.15 9.05 10.02
C ALA A 234 12.12 10.16 10.33
N GLY A 235 11.74 10.31 11.61
CA GLY A 235 10.74 11.28 12.04
C GLY A 235 10.97 12.70 11.52
N LYS A 236 12.21 13.18 11.56
CA LYS A 236 12.54 14.53 11.05
C LYS A 236 12.35 14.67 9.53
N ALA A 237 12.73 13.65 8.76
CA ALA A 237 12.57 13.66 7.31
C ALA A 237 11.09 13.50 6.92
N LEU A 238 10.30 12.76 7.73
CA LEU A 238 8.86 12.61 7.55
C LEU A 238 8.10 13.93 7.64
N TYR A 239 8.56 14.91 8.43
CA TYR A 239 7.95 16.25 8.39
C TYR A 239 8.02 16.87 7.00
N VAL A 240 9.14 16.73 6.31
CA VAL A 240 9.31 17.27 4.95
C VAL A 240 8.53 16.44 3.94
N THR A 241 8.70 15.11 3.95
CA THR A 241 8.07 14.24 2.95
C THR A 241 6.55 14.21 3.06
N ALA A 242 5.98 14.36 4.26
CA ALA A 242 4.53 14.39 4.44
C ALA A 242 3.90 15.77 4.18
N THR A 243 4.65 16.89 4.33
CA THR A 243 4.08 18.23 4.15
C THR A 243 4.32 18.83 2.78
N LEU A 244 5.47 18.54 2.14
CA LEU A 244 5.82 19.07 0.83
C LEU A 244 4.75 18.81 -0.25
N PRO A 245 4.13 17.62 -0.34
CA PRO A 245 3.06 17.38 -1.31
C PRO A 245 1.90 18.34 -1.21
N TYR A 246 1.47 18.68 -0.01
CA TYR A 246 0.35 19.62 0.21
C TYR A 246 0.70 21.04 -0.22
N ILE A 247 1.92 21.48 0.08
CA ILE A 247 2.41 22.82 -0.33
C ILE A 247 2.43 22.90 -1.86
N VAL A 248 3.01 21.90 -2.51
CA VAL A 248 3.14 21.89 -3.97
C VAL A 248 1.77 21.73 -4.63
N LEU A 249 0.88 20.85 -4.14
CA LEU A 249 -0.49 20.76 -4.65
C LEU A 249 -1.26 22.06 -4.50
N ALA A 250 -1.10 22.80 -3.39
CA ALA A 250 -1.74 24.10 -3.21
C ALA A 250 -1.20 25.14 -4.21
N ILE A 251 0.11 25.15 -4.48
CA ILE A 251 0.73 26.02 -5.50
C ILE A 251 0.20 25.68 -6.90
N PHE A 252 0.14 24.36 -7.24
CA PHE A 252 -0.41 23.91 -8.52
C PHE A 252 -1.89 24.26 -8.65
N PHE A 253 -2.69 24.08 -7.59
CA PHE A 253 -4.10 24.46 -7.57
C PHE A 253 -4.28 25.96 -7.84
N GLY A 254 -3.57 26.81 -7.08
CA GLY A 254 -3.63 28.26 -7.25
C GLY A 254 -3.28 28.70 -8.68
N ARG A 255 -2.30 28.05 -9.31
CA ARG A 255 -1.95 28.31 -10.70
C ARG A 255 -2.97 27.71 -11.69
N ALA A 256 -3.39 26.46 -11.47
CA ALA A 256 -4.30 25.76 -12.39
C ALA A 256 -5.63 26.48 -12.53
N VAL A 257 -6.23 26.96 -11.44
CA VAL A 257 -7.53 27.68 -11.48
C VAL A 257 -7.48 28.97 -12.31
N THR A 258 -6.30 29.59 -12.46
CA THR A 258 -6.14 30.80 -13.27
C THR A 258 -5.99 30.53 -14.78
N LEU A 259 -5.94 29.27 -15.21
CA LEU A 259 -5.74 28.88 -16.60
C LEU A 259 -7.08 28.77 -17.35
N LYS A 260 -7.08 29.12 -18.65
CA LYS A 260 -8.26 28.98 -19.54
C LYS A 260 -8.67 27.51 -19.65
N GLY A 261 -9.94 27.19 -19.41
CA GLY A 261 -10.48 25.83 -19.50
C GLY A 261 -10.30 24.97 -18.23
N SER A 262 -9.63 25.44 -17.19
CA SER A 262 -9.47 24.72 -15.92
C SER A 262 -10.82 24.47 -15.23
N LEU A 263 -11.71 25.45 -15.27
CA LEU A 263 -13.05 25.35 -14.70
C LEU A 263 -13.90 24.28 -15.41
N ASP A 264 -13.78 24.14 -16.74
CA ASP A 264 -14.47 23.12 -17.51
C ASP A 264 -14.00 21.71 -17.10
N GLY A 265 -12.71 21.54 -16.81
CA GLY A 265 -12.17 20.30 -16.26
C GLY A 265 -12.76 19.98 -14.88
N ILE A 266 -12.81 20.96 -13.97
CA ILE A 266 -13.41 20.78 -12.63
C ILE A 266 -14.91 20.45 -12.75
N ILE A 267 -15.64 21.18 -13.59
CA ILE A 267 -17.08 20.91 -13.84
C ILE A 267 -17.26 19.51 -14.40
N HIS A 268 -16.41 19.09 -15.34
CA HIS A 268 -16.46 17.73 -15.91
C HIS A 268 -16.25 16.66 -14.82
N MET A 269 -15.29 16.86 -13.91
CA MET A 269 -15.09 15.97 -12.76
C MET A 269 -16.35 15.85 -11.89
N PHE A 270 -16.97 16.97 -11.52
CA PHE A 270 -18.13 16.96 -10.63
C PHE A 270 -19.46 16.66 -11.33
N LYS A 271 -19.52 16.62 -12.66
CA LYS A 271 -20.73 16.26 -13.40
C LYS A 271 -21.03 14.77 -13.24
N PRO A 272 -22.04 14.36 -12.42
CA PRO A 272 -22.23 12.97 -12.09
C PRO A 272 -22.95 12.23 -13.22
N GLN A 273 -22.43 11.08 -13.61
CA GLN A 273 -23.12 10.13 -14.50
C GLN A 273 -23.76 9.03 -13.64
N PHE A 274 -24.94 9.28 -13.09
CA PHE A 274 -25.63 8.35 -12.18
C PHE A 274 -25.91 6.97 -12.78
N SER A 275 -26.03 6.86 -14.11
CA SER A 275 -26.18 5.57 -14.79
C SER A 275 -25.01 4.60 -14.51
N ARG A 276 -23.83 5.12 -14.23
CA ARG A 276 -22.66 4.30 -13.88
C ARG A 276 -22.80 3.61 -12.53
N LEU A 277 -23.57 4.16 -11.59
CA LEU A 277 -23.81 3.55 -10.27
C LEU A 277 -24.58 2.21 -10.34
N LEU A 278 -25.27 1.95 -11.45
CA LEU A 278 -25.94 0.67 -11.69
C LEU A 278 -24.95 -0.45 -12.04
N SER A 279 -23.70 -0.11 -12.39
CA SER A 279 -22.68 -1.09 -12.69
C SER A 279 -22.01 -1.59 -11.40
N PRO A 280 -22.03 -2.90 -11.09
CA PRO A 280 -21.31 -3.46 -9.93
C PRO A 280 -19.80 -3.20 -9.96
N LEU A 281 -19.22 -3.05 -11.15
CA LEU A 281 -17.79 -2.80 -11.34
C LEU A 281 -17.35 -1.48 -10.67
N VAL A 282 -18.19 -0.44 -10.73
CA VAL A 282 -17.88 0.87 -10.11
C VAL A 282 -17.75 0.75 -8.59
N TRP A 283 -18.62 -0.03 -7.95
CA TRP A 283 -18.55 -0.31 -6.51
C TRP A 283 -17.32 -1.13 -6.13
N LEU A 284 -16.96 -2.10 -6.95
CA LEU A 284 -15.77 -2.91 -6.79
C LEU A 284 -14.50 -2.06 -6.89
N GLU A 285 -14.39 -1.24 -7.94
CA GLU A 285 -13.23 -0.37 -8.15
C GLU A 285 -13.10 0.68 -7.04
N ALA A 286 -14.23 1.22 -6.56
CA ALA A 286 -14.26 2.14 -5.45
C ALA A 286 -13.78 1.50 -4.13
N ALA A 287 -14.28 0.32 -3.81
CA ALA A 287 -13.85 -0.41 -2.62
C ALA A 287 -12.37 -0.82 -2.70
N THR A 288 -11.92 -1.32 -3.86
CA THR A 288 -10.51 -1.66 -4.09
C THR A 288 -9.62 -0.42 -3.95
N GLN A 289 -10.05 0.74 -4.46
CA GLN A 289 -9.31 1.99 -4.30
C GLN A 289 -9.16 2.39 -2.84
N VAL A 290 -10.19 2.21 -2.02
CA VAL A 290 -10.11 2.47 -0.56
C VAL A 290 -9.04 1.59 0.09
N PHE A 291 -8.98 0.29 -0.23
CA PHE A 291 -7.96 -0.61 0.32
C PHE A 291 -6.54 -0.13 0.02
N PHE A 292 -6.29 0.22 -1.24
CA PHE A 292 -4.96 0.68 -1.66
C PHE A 292 -4.60 2.03 -1.07
N SER A 293 -5.54 2.98 -1.05
CA SER A 293 -5.29 4.33 -0.58
C SER A 293 -4.99 4.34 0.92
N VAL A 294 -5.80 3.64 1.70
CA VAL A 294 -5.67 3.62 3.17
C VAL A 294 -4.52 2.69 3.63
N GLY A 295 -4.06 1.77 2.77
CA GLY A 295 -2.91 0.89 3.06
C GLY A 295 -3.18 -0.19 4.10
N VAL A 296 -4.40 -0.78 4.11
CA VAL A 296 -4.76 -1.90 5.01
C VAL A 296 -4.33 -3.25 4.44
N GLY A 297 -4.06 -4.23 5.31
CA GLY A 297 -3.58 -5.57 4.94
C GLY A 297 -2.07 -5.68 4.75
N PHE A 298 -1.35 -4.56 4.71
CA PHE A 298 0.10 -4.55 4.60
C PHE A 298 0.82 -4.91 5.91
N GLY A 299 0.11 -4.85 7.04
CA GLY A 299 0.72 -4.99 8.36
C GLY A 299 1.58 -3.77 8.77
N THR A 300 1.79 -2.83 7.88
CA THR A 300 2.54 -1.58 8.15
C THR A 300 1.86 -0.74 9.24
N LEU A 301 0.54 -0.62 9.21
CA LEU A 301 -0.22 0.10 10.22
C LEU A 301 -0.09 -0.56 11.60
N ILE A 302 -0.08 -1.90 11.64
CA ILE A 302 0.19 -2.67 12.86
C ILE A 302 1.61 -2.34 13.37
N ALA A 303 2.60 -2.34 12.49
CA ALA A 303 3.98 -2.02 12.82
C ALA A 303 4.12 -0.59 13.37
N MET A 304 3.57 0.41 12.68
CA MET A 304 3.62 1.82 13.09
C MET A 304 2.90 2.06 14.41
N ALA A 305 1.70 1.49 14.59
CA ALA A 305 0.93 1.61 15.82
C ALA A 305 1.60 0.95 17.02
N SER A 306 2.42 -0.09 16.78
CA SER A 306 3.14 -0.81 17.83
C SER A 306 4.18 0.02 18.57
N TYR A 307 4.62 1.14 17.98
CA TYR A 307 5.52 2.11 18.61
C TYR A 307 4.80 3.16 19.45
N ASN A 308 3.47 3.19 19.43
CA ASN A 308 2.67 4.12 20.24
C ASN A 308 2.62 3.71 21.72
N PRO A 309 2.43 4.67 22.65
CA PRO A 309 2.02 4.37 24.02
C PRO A 309 0.67 3.64 24.03
N ARG A 310 0.47 2.71 24.98
CA ARG A 310 -0.76 1.90 25.07
C ARG A 310 -2.06 2.73 25.19
N HIS A 311 -2.00 3.87 25.84
CA HIS A 311 -3.17 4.74 26.05
C HIS A 311 -3.35 5.84 24.99
N ASN A 312 -2.64 5.75 23.85
CA ASN A 312 -2.89 6.64 22.72
C ASN A 312 -4.29 6.39 22.12
N ASN A 313 -4.95 7.47 21.67
CA ASN A 313 -6.30 7.37 21.10
C ASN A 313 -6.26 6.94 19.62
N CYS A 314 -6.02 5.64 19.39
CA CYS A 314 -5.93 5.07 18.04
C CYS A 314 -7.24 5.18 17.24
N ARG A 315 -8.43 5.26 17.88
CA ARG A 315 -9.70 5.49 17.19
C ARG A 315 -9.74 6.87 16.52
N ARG A 316 -9.36 7.91 17.27
CA ARG A 316 -9.33 9.28 16.75
C ARG A 316 -8.29 9.40 15.63
N ASP A 317 -7.15 8.75 15.82
CA ASP A 317 -6.08 8.74 14.82
C ASP A 317 -6.52 8.04 13.54
N ALA A 318 -7.20 6.88 13.64
CA ALA A 318 -7.73 6.15 12.49
C ALA A 318 -8.70 7.01 11.65
N ILE A 319 -9.67 7.63 12.30
CA ILE A 319 -10.64 8.50 11.63
C ILE A 319 -9.94 9.70 10.98
N PHE A 320 -9.05 10.37 11.72
CA PHE A 320 -8.35 11.55 11.23
C PHE A 320 -7.48 11.24 10.02
N ILE A 321 -6.66 10.17 10.07
CA ILE A 321 -5.75 9.80 8.99
C ILE A 321 -6.53 9.35 7.75
N SER A 322 -7.56 8.49 7.91
CA SER A 322 -8.38 8.04 6.77
C SER A 322 -9.15 9.18 6.10
N LEU A 323 -9.65 10.15 6.86
CA LEU A 323 -10.29 11.34 6.30
C LEU A 323 -9.26 12.25 5.60
N THR A 324 -8.05 12.40 6.14
CA THR A 324 -6.98 13.18 5.53
C THR A 324 -6.55 12.56 4.20
N ASP A 325 -6.40 11.23 4.13
CA ASP A 325 -6.10 10.49 2.90
C ASP A 325 -7.17 10.72 1.84
N SER A 326 -8.44 10.57 2.20
CA SER A 326 -9.56 10.78 1.29
C SER A 326 -9.68 12.24 0.82
N PHE A 327 -9.48 13.20 1.72
CA PHE A 327 -9.42 14.61 1.36
C PHE A 327 -8.30 14.87 0.36
N THR A 328 -7.12 14.28 0.58
CA THR A 328 -5.98 14.41 -0.32
C THR A 328 -6.28 13.84 -1.70
N SER A 329 -6.91 12.66 -1.78
CA SER A 329 -7.34 12.04 -3.05
C SER A 329 -8.28 12.95 -3.85
N VAL A 330 -9.29 13.52 -3.19
CA VAL A 330 -10.25 14.43 -3.83
C VAL A 330 -9.56 15.74 -4.24
N PHE A 331 -8.75 16.33 -3.37
CA PHE A 331 -8.04 17.58 -3.66
C PHE A 331 -7.05 17.40 -4.81
N ALA A 332 -6.25 16.34 -4.79
CA ALA A 332 -5.36 16.01 -5.90
C ALA A 332 -6.13 15.84 -7.21
N THR A 333 -7.30 15.19 -7.17
CA THR A 333 -8.15 15.01 -8.35
C THR A 333 -8.66 16.34 -8.90
N VAL A 334 -9.06 17.27 -8.05
CA VAL A 334 -9.44 18.63 -8.49
C VAL A 334 -8.28 19.33 -9.20
N VAL A 335 -7.05 19.23 -8.67
CA VAL A 335 -5.84 19.77 -9.31
C VAL A 335 -5.60 19.11 -10.66
N VAL A 336 -5.66 17.76 -10.71
CA VAL A 336 -5.48 16.99 -11.95
C VAL A 336 -6.48 17.41 -13.02
N PHE A 337 -7.77 17.47 -12.70
CA PHE A 337 -8.80 17.84 -13.65
C PHE A 337 -8.72 19.31 -14.07
N SER A 338 -8.28 20.21 -13.20
CA SER A 338 -7.97 21.59 -13.58
C SER A 338 -6.88 21.68 -14.67
N VAL A 339 -5.83 20.88 -14.49
CA VAL A 339 -4.70 20.81 -15.43
C VAL A 339 -5.10 20.11 -16.73
N LEU A 340 -5.89 19.03 -16.65
CA LEU A 340 -6.42 18.33 -17.83
C LEU A 340 -7.40 19.20 -18.61
N GLY A 341 -8.23 20.00 -17.95
CA GLY A 341 -9.12 20.96 -18.57
C GLY A 341 -8.36 22.01 -19.37
N PHE A 342 -7.27 22.55 -18.81
CA PHE A 342 -6.37 23.45 -19.53
C PHE A 342 -5.72 22.77 -20.75
N LYS A 343 -5.22 21.55 -20.61
CA LYS A 343 -4.68 20.75 -21.73
C LYS A 343 -5.71 20.56 -22.82
N ALA A 344 -6.90 20.11 -22.46
CA ALA A 344 -8.00 19.85 -23.40
C ALA A 344 -8.40 21.09 -24.19
N HIS A 345 -8.53 22.24 -23.50
CA HIS A 345 -8.80 23.53 -24.18
C HIS A 345 -7.69 23.92 -25.14
N GLY A 346 -6.43 23.78 -24.72
CA GLY A 346 -5.28 24.06 -25.56
C GLY A 346 -5.22 23.18 -26.81
N SER A 347 -5.51 21.89 -26.69
CA SER A 347 -5.52 20.95 -27.84
C SER A 347 -6.71 21.22 -28.77
N TYR A 348 -7.87 21.58 -28.21
CA TYR A 348 -9.04 21.99 -28.98
C TYR A 348 -8.82 23.28 -29.75
N ASP A 349 -8.27 24.33 -29.10
CA ASP A 349 -7.93 25.62 -29.75
C ASP A 349 -6.87 25.42 -30.86
N GLU A 350 -5.87 24.56 -30.63
CA GLU A 350 -4.82 24.23 -31.61
C GLU A 350 -5.44 23.54 -32.84
N CYS A 351 -6.33 22.54 -32.62
CA CYS A 351 -7.06 21.88 -33.73
C CYS A 351 -7.93 22.87 -34.50
N LEU A 352 -8.66 23.75 -33.84
CA LEU A 352 -9.45 24.80 -34.50
C LEU A 352 -8.58 25.78 -35.29
N SER A 353 -7.39 26.12 -34.80
CA SER A 353 -6.46 27.00 -35.53
C SER A 353 -5.94 26.37 -36.82
N LEU A 354 -5.70 25.05 -36.79
CA LEU A 354 -5.19 24.29 -37.92
C LEU A 354 -6.27 24.06 -39.02
N TYR A 355 -7.53 23.87 -38.62
CA TYR A 355 -8.61 23.48 -39.54
C TYR A 355 -9.74 24.50 -39.65
N GLY A 356 -9.78 25.57 -38.83
CA GLY A 356 -10.88 26.55 -38.76
C GLY A 356 -10.77 27.75 -39.66
N GLY A 357 -9.71 27.89 -40.49
CA GLY A 357 -9.54 29.02 -41.42
C GLY A 357 -10.51 28.97 -42.61
N ALA A 358 -11.00 30.11 -43.03
CA ALA A 358 -12.04 30.26 -44.08
C ALA A 358 -11.65 29.71 -45.48
N ASN A 359 -10.35 29.39 -45.72
CA ASN A 359 -9.84 28.86 -47.00
C ASN A 359 -9.11 27.53 -46.83
N ASN A 360 -9.66 26.60 -46.04
CA ASN A 360 -8.94 25.40 -45.62
C ASN A 360 -8.92 24.31 -46.70
N THR A 361 -7.84 24.29 -47.51
CA THR A 361 -7.51 23.21 -48.44
C THR A 361 -7.04 21.92 -47.72
N ASN A 362 -6.87 21.96 -46.40
CA ASN A 362 -6.34 20.85 -45.58
C ASN A 362 -7.42 19.90 -45.03
N LEU A 363 -8.72 20.22 -45.24
CA LEU A 363 -9.81 19.31 -44.84
C LEU A 363 -10.09 18.30 -45.97
N PRO A 364 -10.10 16.99 -45.69
CA PRO A 364 -10.56 16.01 -46.66
C PRO A 364 -11.99 16.32 -47.13
N HIS A 365 -12.28 16.16 -48.43
CA HIS A 365 -13.61 16.42 -48.99
C HIS A 365 -14.69 15.65 -48.21
N GLY A 366 -15.70 16.38 -47.67
CA GLY A 366 -16.84 15.81 -46.97
C GLY A 366 -16.70 15.66 -45.45
N VAL A 367 -15.57 16.08 -44.83
CA VAL A 367 -15.35 16.04 -43.38
C VAL A 367 -15.60 17.43 -42.80
N THR A 368 -16.49 17.55 -41.79
CA THR A 368 -16.71 18.82 -41.08
C THR A 368 -15.60 19.07 -40.05
N ILE A 369 -15.33 20.35 -39.73
CA ILE A 369 -14.37 20.75 -38.68
C ILE A 369 -14.72 20.03 -37.37
N GLN A 370 -15.99 19.90 -37.06
CA GLN A 370 -16.50 19.25 -35.86
C GLN A 370 -16.23 17.74 -35.84
N GLN A 371 -16.20 17.08 -37.00
CA GLN A 371 -15.80 15.67 -37.12
C GLN A 371 -14.29 15.46 -36.96
N LYS A 372 -13.47 16.43 -37.38
CA LYS A 372 -12.02 16.35 -37.30
C LYS A 372 -11.49 16.76 -35.91
N CYS A 373 -12.01 17.86 -35.34
CA CYS A 373 -11.55 18.39 -34.06
C CYS A 373 -12.33 17.85 -32.86
N HIS A 374 -13.41 17.09 -33.10
CA HIS A 374 -14.31 16.62 -32.06
C HIS A 374 -14.85 17.76 -31.14
N ASN A 375 -15.64 17.43 -30.15
CA ASN A 375 -16.13 18.39 -29.17
C ASN A 375 -15.12 18.48 -28.00
N LEU A 376 -15.10 19.59 -27.27
CA LEU A 376 -14.27 19.75 -26.04
C LEU A 376 -14.46 18.58 -25.05
N THR A 377 -15.67 18.02 -24.95
CA THR A 377 -15.98 16.86 -24.12
C THR A 377 -15.16 15.62 -24.51
N TYR A 378 -14.85 15.44 -25.78
CA TYR A 378 -13.99 14.35 -26.24
C TYR A 378 -12.57 14.49 -25.69
N TRP A 379 -11.97 15.67 -25.80
CA TRP A 379 -10.64 15.96 -25.27
C TRP A 379 -10.56 15.87 -23.73
N LEU A 380 -11.65 16.23 -23.05
CA LEU A 380 -11.78 16.06 -21.60
C LEU A 380 -11.94 14.59 -21.19
N SER A 381 -12.50 13.75 -22.08
CA SER A 381 -12.70 12.31 -21.81
C SER A 381 -11.49 11.45 -22.16
N GLU A 382 -10.45 12.02 -22.79
CA GLU A 382 -9.20 11.32 -23.05
C GLU A 382 -8.57 10.92 -21.72
N SER A 383 -8.45 9.61 -21.47
CA SER A 383 -7.99 9.08 -20.20
C SER A 383 -6.60 8.48 -20.31
N PHE A 384 -5.71 8.88 -19.40
CA PHE A 384 -4.43 8.25 -19.19
C PHE A 384 -4.48 7.34 -17.97
N GLN A 385 -3.92 6.15 -18.06
CA GLN A 385 -3.91 5.17 -16.99
C GLN A 385 -2.52 5.07 -16.35
N GLY A 386 -2.50 4.78 -15.04
CA GLY A 386 -1.27 4.49 -14.31
C GLY A 386 -0.22 5.59 -14.39
N PRO A 387 1.07 5.23 -14.53
CA PRO A 387 2.18 6.18 -14.63
C PRO A 387 2.05 7.17 -15.79
N GLY A 388 1.39 6.77 -16.90
CA GLY A 388 1.18 7.61 -18.06
C GLY A 388 0.47 8.94 -17.75
N LEU A 389 -0.49 8.97 -16.81
CA LEU A 389 -1.10 10.22 -16.38
C LEU A 389 -0.05 11.20 -15.84
N THR A 390 0.90 10.71 -15.06
CA THR A 390 1.92 11.51 -14.39
C THR A 390 3.05 11.92 -15.33
N PHE A 391 3.62 10.97 -16.06
CA PHE A 391 4.83 11.20 -16.87
C PHE A 391 4.54 11.71 -18.27
N ILE A 392 3.29 11.62 -18.74
CA ILE A 392 2.87 12.10 -20.07
C ILE A 392 1.94 13.31 -19.94
N ALA A 393 0.75 13.14 -19.34
CA ALA A 393 -0.27 14.19 -19.35
C ALA A 393 0.12 15.41 -18.50
N PHE A 394 0.68 15.20 -17.31
CA PHE A 394 1.14 16.33 -16.48
C PHE A 394 2.35 17.04 -17.07
N THR A 395 3.33 16.31 -17.62
CA THR A 395 4.49 16.93 -18.26
C THR A 395 4.08 17.75 -19.48
N GLU A 396 3.10 17.30 -20.25
CA GLU A 396 2.54 18.04 -21.38
C GLU A 396 1.87 19.35 -20.92
N ALA A 397 1.11 19.30 -19.82
CA ALA A 397 0.50 20.49 -19.24
C ALA A 397 1.55 21.45 -18.69
N ILE A 398 2.61 20.95 -18.03
CA ILE A 398 3.74 21.74 -17.53
C ILE A 398 4.43 22.50 -18.67
N LEU A 399 4.60 21.90 -19.84
CA LEU A 399 5.20 22.55 -21.01
C LEU A 399 4.43 23.81 -21.46
N LYS A 400 3.12 23.85 -21.24
CA LYS A 400 2.27 25.01 -21.58
C LYS A 400 2.30 26.13 -20.52
N LEU A 401 2.98 25.89 -19.37
CA LEU A 401 3.12 26.89 -18.30
C LEU A 401 4.39 27.74 -18.50
N PRO A 402 4.36 29.04 -18.10
CA PRO A 402 5.54 29.86 -18.09
C PRO A 402 6.54 29.32 -17.04
N LEU A 403 7.84 29.38 -17.32
CA LEU A 403 8.89 28.81 -16.46
C LEU A 403 8.71 27.29 -16.24
N SER A 404 8.44 26.54 -17.32
CA SER A 404 8.19 25.09 -17.28
C SER A 404 9.24 24.27 -16.50
N PRO A 405 10.56 24.58 -16.48
CA PRO A 405 11.51 23.84 -15.65
C PRO A 405 11.23 23.98 -14.16
N LEU A 406 10.81 25.14 -13.67
CA LEU A 406 10.45 25.34 -12.27
C LEU A 406 9.26 24.47 -11.86
N TRP A 407 8.21 24.46 -12.68
CA TRP A 407 7.03 23.64 -12.44
C TRP A 407 7.35 22.15 -12.46
N SER A 408 8.23 21.73 -13.37
CA SER A 408 8.70 20.36 -13.47
C SER A 408 9.47 19.94 -12.21
N VAL A 409 10.42 20.74 -11.74
CA VAL A 409 11.19 20.47 -10.51
C VAL A 409 10.26 20.37 -9.30
N LEU A 410 9.31 21.29 -9.13
CA LEU A 410 8.32 21.23 -8.04
C LEU A 410 7.49 19.96 -8.10
N PHE A 411 6.99 19.61 -9.28
CA PHE A 411 6.15 18.42 -9.48
C PHE A 411 6.90 17.12 -9.15
N PHE A 412 8.08 16.91 -9.71
CA PHE A 412 8.85 15.69 -9.46
C PHE A 412 9.43 15.63 -8.04
N SER A 413 9.73 16.77 -7.40
CA SER A 413 10.07 16.81 -5.98
C SER A 413 8.89 16.39 -5.09
N MET A 414 7.67 16.79 -5.44
CA MET A 414 6.44 16.36 -4.78
C MET A 414 6.25 14.85 -4.92
N LEU A 415 6.40 14.32 -6.14
CA LEU A 415 6.28 12.87 -6.39
C LEU A 415 7.31 12.06 -5.59
N LEU A 416 8.56 12.52 -5.54
CA LEU A 416 9.59 11.88 -4.72
C LEU A 416 9.21 11.85 -3.25
N SER A 417 8.66 12.94 -2.73
CA SER A 417 8.20 13.00 -1.33
C SER A 417 7.08 12.00 -1.05
N LEU A 418 6.10 11.89 -1.96
CA LEU A 418 5.01 10.91 -1.86
C LEU A 418 5.54 9.47 -1.90
N GLY A 419 6.41 9.17 -2.87
CA GLY A 419 6.99 7.84 -3.02
C GLY A 419 7.84 7.41 -1.83
N LEU A 420 8.72 8.28 -1.34
CA LEU A 420 9.58 8.00 -0.20
C LEU A 420 8.80 7.80 1.10
N GLY A 421 7.71 8.55 1.31
CA GLY A 421 6.83 8.41 2.48
C GLY A 421 6.15 7.03 2.51
N SER A 422 5.55 6.62 1.40
CA SER A 422 4.90 5.31 1.29
C SER A 422 5.91 4.16 1.39
N MET A 423 7.07 4.29 0.72
CA MET A 423 8.10 3.25 0.73
C MET A 423 8.75 3.07 2.11
N PHE A 424 8.90 4.16 2.88
CA PHE A 424 9.32 4.09 4.28
C PHE A 424 8.39 3.18 5.08
N GLY A 425 7.07 3.39 4.97
CA GLY A 425 6.09 2.58 5.69
C GLY A 425 6.15 1.10 5.30
N ILE A 426 6.20 0.81 4.00
CA ILE A 426 6.27 -0.56 3.48
C ILE A 426 7.51 -1.29 4.03
N LEU A 427 8.68 -0.66 3.94
CA LEU A 427 9.93 -1.26 4.46
C LEU A 427 9.93 -1.40 5.98
N GLU A 428 9.41 -0.43 6.74
CA GLU A 428 9.32 -0.54 8.20
C GLU A 428 8.43 -1.71 8.61
N GLY A 429 7.33 -1.99 7.88
CA GLY A 429 6.50 -3.18 8.07
C GLY A 429 7.28 -4.49 7.93
N VAL A 430 8.12 -4.59 6.89
CA VAL A 430 8.99 -5.76 6.65
C VAL A 430 10.06 -5.89 7.73
N LEU A 431 10.84 -4.82 7.93
CA LEU A 431 12.01 -4.83 8.83
C LEU A 431 11.62 -5.07 10.29
N ASN A 432 10.52 -4.45 10.73
CA ASN A 432 10.01 -4.65 12.08
C ASN A 432 9.61 -6.11 12.31
N SER A 433 8.94 -6.71 11.35
CA SER A 433 8.54 -8.12 11.44
C SER A 433 9.73 -9.09 11.47
N LEU A 434 10.74 -8.86 10.63
CA LEU A 434 11.95 -9.69 10.57
C LEU A 434 12.80 -9.55 11.84
N HIS A 435 12.93 -8.32 12.34
CA HIS A 435 13.71 -8.02 13.54
C HIS A 435 13.04 -8.57 14.81
N ASP A 436 11.73 -8.34 15.00
CA ASP A 436 11.00 -8.77 16.20
C ASP A 436 10.97 -10.30 16.37
N GLN A 437 10.92 -11.03 15.27
CA GLN A 437 10.91 -12.49 15.30
C GLN A 437 12.31 -13.12 15.36
N LYS A 438 13.37 -12.28 15.36
CA LYS A 438 14.77 -12.74 15.28
C LYS A 438 14.99 -13.79 14.16
N LEU A 439 14.22 -13.69 13.07
CA LEU A 439 14.33 -14.60 11.92
C LEU A 439 15.72 -14.54 11.30
N ILE A 440 16.32 -13.36 11.29
CA ILE A 440 17.69 -13.13 10.86
C ILE A 440 18.37 -12.37 12.02
N PRO A 441 19.35 -12.97 12.71
CA PRO A 441 19.99 -12.39 13.89
C PRO A 441 21.03 -11.32 13.52
N LEU A 442 20.62 -10.32 12.74
CA LEU A 442 21.44 -9.19 12.30
C LEU A 442 21.03 -7.90 13.03
N ARG A 443 21.97 -6.95 13.13
CA ARG A 443 21.65 -5.57 13.56
C ARG A 443 20.68 -4.93 12.57
N LYS A 444 19.81 -4.03 13.05
CA LYS A 444 18.76 -3.41 12.23
C LYS A 444 19.33 -2.76 10.95
N GLU A 445 20.47 -2.07 11.05
CA GLU A 445 21.10 -1.40 9.91
C GLU A 445 21.56 -2.41 8.84
N LEU A 446 22.14 -3.53 9.27
CA LEU A 446 22.63 -4.57 8.34
C LEU A 446 21.46 -5.31 7.71
N LEU A 447 20.39 -5.57 8.47
CA LEU A 447 19.16 -6.18 7.96
C LEU A 447 18.51 -5.25 6.91
N THR A 448 18.46 -3.94 7.17
CA THR A 448 17.97 -2.95 6.22
C THR A 448 18.81 -2.96 4.94
N GLY A 449 20.15 -2.94 5.08
CA GLY A 449 21.04 -3.00 3.91
C GLY A 449 20.87 -4.27 3.08
N LEU A 450 20.72 -5.42 3.73
CA LEU A 450 20.48 -6.69 3.04
C LEU A 450 19.13 -6.69 2.31
N THR A 451 18.07 -6.20 2.94
CA THR A 451 16.74 -6.10 2.31
C THR A 451 16.77 -5.17 1.11
N CYS A 452 17.39 -3.98 1.24
CA CYS A 452 17.55 -3.04 0.13
C CYS A 452 18.37 -3.65 -1.01
N PHE A 453 19.44 -4.38 -0.69
CA PHE A 453 20.27 -5.03 -1.69
C PHE A 453 19.52 -6.13 -2.45
N VAL A 454 18.78 -6.99 -1.76
CA VAL A 454 17.96 -8.04 -2.41
C VAL A 454 16.91 -7.42 -3.32
N CYS A 455 16.21 -6.38 -2.84
CA CYS A 455 15.20 -5.69 -3.65
C CYS A 455 15.84 -4.94 -4.83
N LEU A 456 17.06 -4.38 -4.69
CA LEU A 456 17.80 -3.77 -5.78
C LEU A 456 18.13 -4.81 -6.86
N VAL A 457 18.65 -5.99 -6.48
CA VAL A 457 18.99 -7.05 -7.46
C VAL A 457 17.78 -7.48 -8.28
N VAL A 458 16.62 -7.68 -7.62
CA VAL A 458 15.37 -7.97 -8.35
C VAL A 458 14.92 -6.75 -9.16
N GLY A 459 15.11 -5.54 -8.63
CA GLY A 459 14.79 -4.28 -9.29
C GLY A 459 15.54 -4.06 -10.62
N LEU A 460 16.71 -4.69 -10.82
CA LEU A 460 17.43 -4.64 -12.10
C LEU A 460 16.62 -5.23 -13.28
N LEU A 461 15.65 -6.10 -13.00
CA LEU A 461 14.71 -6.59 -14.01
C LEU A 461 13.92 -5.45 -14.66
N PHE A 462 13.54 -4.44 -13.86
CA PHE A 462 12.77 -3.28 -14.33
C PHE A 462 13.63 -2.23 -15.05
N CYS A 463 14.97 -2.39 -15.04
CA CYS A 463 15.90 -1.51 -15.78
C CYS A 463 16.13 -1.94 -17.24
N GLN A 464 15.47 -3.00 -17.70
CA GLN A 464 15.49 -3.42 -19.10
C GLN A 464 14.48 -2.60 -19.91
N THR A 465 14.58 -2.63 -21.22
CA THR A 465 13.64 -1.93 -22.12
C THR A 465 12.23 -2.51 -22.06
N SER A 466 12.06 -3.77 -21.67
CA SER A 466 10.76 -4.39 -21.34
C SER A 466 10.31 -4.14 -19.89
N GLY A 467 11.10 -3.41 -19.10
CA GLY A 467 10.93 -3.26 -17.65
C GLY A 467 9.57 -2.68 -17.22
N GLU A 468 8.96 -1.80 -18.01
CA GLU A 468 7.63 -1.26 -17.75
C GLU A 468 6.56 -2.37 -17.75
N TYR A 469 6.65 -3.34 -18.66
CA TYR A 469 5.68 -4.44 -18.75
C TYR A 469 5.78 -5.38 -17.56
N TRP A 470 7.00 -5.62 -17.08
CA TRP A 470 7.25 -6.33 -15.84
C TRP A 470 6.68 -5.57 -14.64
N LEU A 471 6.86 -4.25 -14.60
CA LEU A 471 6.33 -3.42 -13.54
C LEU A 471 4.80 -3.43 -13.52
N GLN A 472 4.13 -3.32 -14.68
CA GLN A 472 2.68 -3.44 -14.80
C GLN A 472 2.17 -4.77 -14.25
N MET A 473 2.88 -5.88 -14.53
CA MET A 473 2.55 -7.21 -14.02
C MET A 473 2.68 -7.28 -12.49
N PHE A 474 3.77 -6.79 -11.93
CA PHE A 474 3.96 -6.76 -10.48
C PHE A 474 2.93 -5.87 -9.79
N ASP A 475 2.69 -4.66 -10.28
CA ASP A 475 1.73 -3.71 -9.72
C ASP A 475 0.29 -4.27 -9.72
N SER A 476 -0.10 -4.94 -10.80
CA SER A 476 -1.45 -5.48 -10.95
C SER A 476 -1.73 -6.69 -10.05
N PHE A 477 -0.73 -7.56 -9.81
CA PHE A 477 -0.98 -8.88 -9.22
C PHE A 477 -0.38 -9.11 -7.84
N THR A 478 0.61 -8.33 -7.38
CA THR A 478 1.19 -8.51 -6.04
C THR A 478 0.34 -7.92 -4.94
N GLY A 479 -0.41 -6.87 -5.23
CA GLY A 479 -1.20 -6.13 -4.23
C GLY A 479 -2.67 -6.55 -4.17
N THR A 480 -3.39 -6.49 -5.28
CA THR A 480 -4.86 -6.48 -5.28
C THR A 480 -5.49 -7.70 -4.61
N LEU A 481 -5.24 -8.89 -5.16
CA LEU A 481 -5.85 -10.13 -4.70
C LEU A 481 -5.30 -10.60 -3.36
N PRO A 482 -3.96 -10.58 -3.14
CA PRO A 482 -3.38 -10.95 -1.86
C PRO A 482 -3.85 -10.08 -0.69
N LEU A 483 -3.93 -8.76 -0.85
CA LEU A 483 -4.39 -7.88 0.23
C LEU A 483 -5.83 -8.13 0.63
N LEU A 484 -6.73 -8.37 -0.35
CA LEU A 484 -8.11 -8.75 -0.05
C LEU A 484 -8.17 -10.06 0.75
N PHE A 485 -7.34 -11.04 0.39
CA PHE A 485 -7.25 -12.32 1.09
C PHE A 485 -6.73 -12.13 2.52
N ILE A 486 -5.67 -11.35 2.71
CA ILE A 486 -5.11 -11.03 4.02
C ILE A 486 -6.16 -10.33 4.89
N CYS A 487 -6.77 -9.23 4.41
CA CYS A 487 -7.78 -8.47 5.14
C CYS A 487 -9.00 -9.30 5.55
N PHE A 488 -9.42 -10.26 4.70
CA PHE A 488 -10.47 -11.19 5.06
C PHE A 488 -10.08 -12.02 6.30
N PHE A 489 -8.86 -12.59 6.31
CA PHE A 489 -8.37 -13.35 7.46
C PHE A 489 -8.08 -12.50 8.69
N GLU A 490 -7.71 -11.24 8.52
CA GLU A 490 -7.59 -10.27 9.62
C GLU A 490 -8.92 -10.04 10.32
N LEU A 491 -9.96 -9.74 9.54
CA LEU A 491 -11.31 -9.53 10.06
C LEU A 491 -11.87 -10.78 10.75
N VAL A 492 -11.73 -11.94 10.10
CA VAL A 492 -12.18 -13.23 10.67
C VAL A 492 -11.33 -13.57 11.90
N GLY A 493 -10.01 -13.38 11.84
CA GLY A 493 -9.09 -13.64 12.93
C GLY A 493 -9.42 -12.86 14.19
N VAL A 494 -9.67 -11.56 14.07
CA VAL A 494 -9.99 -10.70 15.22
C VAL A 494 -11.42 -10.91 15.71
N SER A 495 -12.39 -10.95 14.79
CA SER A 495 -13.80 -10.94 15.18
C SER A 495 -14.32 -12.30 15.67
N TRP A 496 -13.78 -13.40 15.12
CA TRP A 496 -14.30 -14.75 15.35
C TRP A 496 -13.33 -15.67 16.10
N ILE A 497 -12.02 -15.60 15.81
CA ILE A 497 -11.02 -16.49 16.43
C ILE A 497 -10.50 -15.90 17.74
N TYR A 498 -10.04 -14.65 17.73
CA TYR A 498 -9.65 -13.92 18.96
C TYR A 498 -10.85 -13.67 19.86
N GLY A 499 -11.96 -13.33 19.24
CA GLY A 499 -13.23 -13.06 19.88
C GLY A 499 -13.49 -11.55 20.01
N ALA A 500 -14.57 -11.11 19.36
CA ALA A 500 -14.96 -9.70 19.33
C ALA A 500 -15.06 -9.06 20.72
N ASN A 501 -15.61 -9.79 21.72
CA ASN A 501 -15.75 -9.26 23.09
C ASN A 501 -14.38 -8.98 23.72
N ARG A 502 -13.42 -9.91 23.58
CA ARG A 502 -12.06 -9.72 24.09
C ARG A 502 -11.37 -8.53 23.42
N PHE A 503 -11.54 -8.38 22.12
CA PHE A 503 -11.02 -7.21 21.39
C PHE A 503 -11.65 -5.90 21.85
N TYR A 504 -12.97 -5.90 22.20
CA TYR A 504 -13.63 -4.71 22.75
C TYR A 504 -13.12 -4.38 24.14
N ASP A 505 -12.82 -5.36 24.97
CA ASP A 505 -12.25 -5.17 26.30
C ASP A 505 -10.81 -4.61 26.21
N ASP A 506 -10.00 -5.07 25.23
CA ASP A 506 -8.67 -4.51 24.95
C ASP A 506 -8.76 -3.04 24.53
N ILE A 507 -9.72 -2.70 23.65
CA ILE A 507 -9.93 -1.29 23.24
C ILE A 507 -10.43 -0.46 24.42
N GLU A 508 -11.33 -0.97 25.24
CA GLU A 508 -11.81 -0.29 26.45
C GLU A 508 -10.68 -0.02 27.44
N TYR A 509 -9.78 -1.00 27.63
CA TYR A 509 -8.57 -0.82 28.44
C TYR A 509 -7.67 0.29 27.92
N MET A 510 -7.45 0.36 26.60
CA MET A 510 -6.58 1.37 25.97
C MET A 510 -7.22 2.76 25.95
N LEU A 511 -8.49 2.85 25.57
CA LEU A 511 -9.20 4.12 25.29
C LEU A 511 -10.10 4.58 26.42
N ARG A 512 -10.29 3.77 27.47
CA ARG A 512 -11.30 3.96 28.52
C ARG A 512 -12.72 4.16 27.98
N MET A 513 -13.00 3.58 26.80
CA MET A 513 -14.27 3.71 26.11
C MET A 513 -14.53 2.48 25.27
N ARG A 514 -15.67 1.84 25.47
CA ARG A 514 -16.09 0.65 24.73
C ARG A 514 -16.54 1.01 23.32
N PRO A 515 -16.15 0.24 22.27
CA PRO A 515 -16.61 0.46 20.90
C PRO A 515 -18.14 0.42 20.79
N GLY A 516 -18.72 1.44 20.11
CA GLY A 516 -20.16 1.51 19.86
C GLY A 516 -20.66 0.47 18.86
N LEU A 517 -21.98 0.43 18.64
CA LEU A 517 -22.65 -0.55 17.77
C LEU A 517 -22.12 -0.57 16.34
N TYR A 518 -21.79 0.61 15.78
CA TYR A 518 -21.21 0.72 14.43
C TYR A 518 -19.97 -0.16 14.27
N TRP A 519 -18.99 -0.06 15.17
CA TRP A 519 -17.75 -0.85 15.11
C TRP A 519 -18.00 -2.35 15.25
N LYS A 520 -18.97 -2.71 16.11
CA LYS A 520 -19.34 -4.12 16.35
C LYS A 520 -19.96 -4.76 15.11
N ILE A 521 -20.84 -4.05 14.42
CA ILE A 521 -21.51 -4.54 13.22
C ILE A 521 -20.53 -4.58 12.03
N THR A 522 -19.75 -3.52 11.84
CA THR A 522 -18.80 -3.44 10.71
C THR A 522 -17.75 -4.53 10.80
N TRP A 523 -17.04 -4.69 11.91
CA TRP A 523 -15.99 -5.71 12.04
C TRP A 523 -16.50 -7.15 11.97
N ARG A 524 -17.70 -7.41 12.48
CA ARG A 524 -18.20 -8.76 12.60
C ARG A 524 -18.91 -9.27 11.34
N PHE A 525 -19.62 -8.38 10.62
CA PHE A 525 -20.49 -8.79 9.53
C PHE A 525 -20.25 -8.01 8.25
N VAL A 526 -20.31 -6.67 8.28
CA VAL A 526 -20.34 -5.84 7.07
C VAL A 526 -19.02 -5.89 6.32
N SER A 527 -17.91 -5.57 7.00
CA SER A 527 -16.59 -5.54 6.36
C SER A 527 -16.14 -6.91 5.87
N PRO A 528 -16.25 -8.02 6.65
CA PRO A 528 -15.91 -9.36 6.13
C PRO A 528 -16.73 -9.78 4.92
N LEU A 529 -18.04 -9.48 4.91
CA LEU A 529 -18.91 -9.80 3.79
C LEU A 529 -18.51 -9.03 2.52
N ILE A 530 -18.28 -7.73 2.64
CA ILE A 530 -17.91 -6.90 1.48
C ILE A 530 -16.54 -7.36 0.94
N VAL A 531 -15.54 -7.57 1.81
CA VAL A 531 -14.22 -8.06 1.39
C VAL A 531 -14.32 -9.41 0.69
N PHE A 532 -15.13 -10.33 1.23
CA PHE A 532 -15.36 -11.65 0.62
C PHE A 532 -15.99 -11.53 -0.78
N VAL A 533 -17.03 -10.69 -0.93
CA VAL A 533 -17.68 -10.47 -2.23
C VAL A 533 -16.70 -9.88 -3.24
N ILE A 534 -15.90 -8.89 -2.84
CA ILE A 534 -14.86 -8.29 -3.70
C ILE A 534 -13.81 -9.33 -4.10
N PHE A 535 -13.37 -10.14 -3.14
CA PHE A 535 -12.39 -11.19 -3.39
C PHE A 535 -12.90 -12.23 -4.39
N VAL A 536 -14.10 -12.76 -4.17
CA VAL A 536 -14.72 -13.73 -5.09
C VAL A 536 -14.89 -13.14 -6.48
N TRP A 537 -15.39 -11.90 -6.59
CA TRP A 537 -15.51 -11.23 -7.87
C TRP A 537 -14.14 -11.05 -8.57
N SER A 538 -13.11 -10.67 -7.84
CA SER A 538 -11.76 -10.50 -8.38
C SER A 538 -11.21 -11.81 -8.92
N VAL A 539 -11.41 -12.92 -8.21
CA VAL A 539 -11.01 -14.28 -8.67
C VAL A 539 -11.80 -14.69 -9.92
N LEU A 540 -13.12 -14.47 -9.93
CA LEU A 540 -13.95 -14.78 -11.10
C LEU A 540 -13.55 -13.94 -12.31
N ASN A 541 -13.28 -12.66 -12.13
CA ASN A 541 -12.86 -11.78 -13.22
C ASN A 541 -11.51 -12.19 -13.80
N LEU A 542 -10.59 -12.66 -12.95
CA LEU A 542 -9.28 -13.19 -13.38
C LEU A 542 -9.42 -14.47 -14.21
N GLY A 543 -10.42 -15.31 -13.90
CA GLY A 543 -10.66 -16.56 -14.66
C GLY A 543 -11.50 -16.41 -15.91
N LEU A 544 -12.34 -15.37 -16.00
CA LEU A 544 -13.29 -15.19 -17.10
C LEU A 544 -12.79 -14.27 -18.21
N LYS A 545 -11.83 -13.40 -17.95
CA LYS A 545 -11.30 -12.45 -18.95
C LYS A 545 -9.84 -12.74 -19.24
N PRO A 546 -9.42 -12.58 -20.51
CA PRO A 546 -8.00 -12.66 -20.82
C PRO A 546 -7.24 -11.55 -20.08
N ILE A 547 -6.09 -11.94 -19.54
CA ILE A 547 -5.23 -11.02 -18.81
C ILE A 547 -4.39 -10.27 -19.83
N THR A 548 -4.56 -8.94 -19.88
CA THR A 548 -3.89 -8.06 -20.86
C THR A 548 -2.98 -7.05 -20.18
N TYR A 549 -1.99 -6.57 -20.93
CA TYR A 549 -1.10 -5.48 -20.54
C TYR A 549 -0.99 -4.45 -21.66
N SER A 550 -0.58 -3.24 -21.30
CA SER A 550 -0.45 -2.12 -22.24
C SER A 550 0.94 -2.13 -22.87
N VAL A 551 1.02 -2.15 -24.19
CA VAL A 551 2.26 -2.22 -24.96
C VAL A 551 2.40 -1.00 -25.86
N TRP A 552 3.61 -0.44 -25.90
CA TRP A 552 3.93 0.65 -26.81
C TRP A 552 4.07 0.17 -28.25
N ASN A 553 3.36 0.83 -29.19
CA ASN A 553 3.48 0.59 -30.62
C ASN A 553 4.09 1.80 -31.32
N SER A 554 5.39 1.75 -31.58
CA SER A 554 6.15 2.83 -32.21
C SER A 554 5.67 3.19 -33.62
N LYS A 555 5.06 2.23 -34.35
CA LYS A 555 4.54 2.46 -35.72
C LYS A 555 3.27 3.32 -35.74
N GLU A 556 2.44 3.21 -34.71
CA GLU A 556 1.18 3.96 -34.59
C GLU A 556 1.32 5.13 -33.62
N GLY A 557 2.40 5.16 -32.80
CA GLY A 557 2.59 6.18 -31.78
C GLY A 557 1.56 6.11 -30.64
N ASP A 558 1.02 4.92 -30.37
CA ASP A 558 -0.04 4.71 -29.38
C ASP A 558 0.16 3.43 -28.58
N VAL A 559 -0.60 3.26 -27.51
CA VAL A 559 -0.54 2.12 -26.60
C VAL A 559 -1.65 1.13 -26.93
N LYS A 560 -1.29 -0.13 -27.14
CA LYS A 560 -2.23 -1.23 -27.39
C LYS A 560 -2.30 -2.19 -26.22
N SER A 561 -3.50 -2.73 -25.97
CA SER A 561 -3.70 -3.82 -25.01
C SER A 561 -3.43 -5.17 -25.69
N VAL A 562 -2.49 -5.95 -25.16
CA VAL A 562 -2.07 -7.26 -25.67
C VAL A 562 -2.22 -8.30 -24.56
N GLU A 563 -2.53 -9.54 -24.90
CA GLU A 563 -2.63 -10.63 -23.92
C GLU A 563 -1.24 -11.06 -23.43
N TYR A 564 -1.15 -11.42 -22.14
CA TYR A 564 0.11 -11.96 -21.60
C TYR A 564 0.42 -13.34 -22.19
N PRO A 565 1.69 -13.63 -22.52
CA PRO A 565 2.14 -14.97 -22.88
C PRO A 565 1.92 -15.99 -21.75
N ASN A 566 1.81 -17.27 -22.09
CA ASN A 566 1.52 -18.33 -21.12
C ASN A 566 2.53 -18.43 -19.96
N TRP A 567 3.81 -18.17 -20.22
CA TRP A 567 4.82 -18.17 -19.17
C TRP A 567 4.64 -17.01 -18.17
N CYS A 568 4.14 -15.85 -18.62
CA CYS A 568 3.79 -14.74 -17.75
C CYS A 568 2.62 -15.11 -16.83
N LEU A 569 1.63 -15.87 -17.32
CA LEU A 569 0.52 -16.35 -16.49
C LEU A 569 1.01 -17.23 -15.34
N PHE A 570 2.05 -18.04 -15.59
CA PHE A 570 2.71 -18.82 -14.53
C PHE A 570 3.37 -17.91 -13.48
N ILE A 571 4.09 -16.86 -13.90
CA ILE A 571 4.70 -15.90 -12.99
C ILE A 571 3.63 -15.15 -12.18
N ILE A 572 2.54 -14.72 -12.80
CA ILE A 572 1.40 -14.10 -12.14
C ILE A 572 0.83 -15.02 -11.06
N ALA A 573 0.65 -16.30 -11.39
CA ALA A 573 0.20 -17.28 -10.40
C ALA A 573 1.19 -17.42 -9.23
N VAL A 574 2.50 -17.43 -9.50
CA VAL A 574 3.54 -17.48 -8.46
C VAL A 574 3.50 -16.23 -7.59
N LEU A 575 3.35 -15.03 -8.15
CA LEU A 575 3.26 -13.77 -7.38
C LEU A 575 2.05 -13.76 -6.43
N ILE A 576 0.88 -14.20 -6.89
CA ILE A 576 -0.32 -14.30 -6.07
C ILE A 576 -0.14 -15.38 -5.00
N CYS A 577 0.32 -16.56 -5.38
CA CYS A 577 0.48 -17.70 -4.49
C CYS A 577 1.56 -17.49 -3.42
N ALA A 578 2.63 -16.76 -3.73
CA ALA A 578 3.73 -16.49 -2.79
C ALA A 578 3.23 -15.87 -1.48
N SER A 579 2.27 -14.97 -1.56
CA SER A 579 1.65 -14.33 -0.39
C SER A 579 0.44 -15.11 0.14
N CYS A 580 -0.50 -15.51 -0.71
CA CYS A 580 -1.73 -16.17 -0.28
C CYS A 580 -1.47 -17.52 0.39
N LEU A 581 -0.51 -18.31 -0.11
CA LEU A 581 -0.19 -19.62 0.46
C LEU A 581 0.48 -19.56 1.84
N CYS A 582 1.00 -18.41 2.26
CA CYS A 582 1.57 -18.26 3.61
C CYS A 582 0.55 -18.59 4.72
N ILE A 583 -0.71 -18.22 4.53
CA ILE A 583 -1.77 -18.44 5.52
C ILE A 583 -2.06 -19.94 5.69
N PRO A 584 -2.47 -20.68 4.64
CA PRO A 584 -2.71 -22.12 4.78
C PRO A 584 -1.44 -22.92 5.11
N ALA A 585 -0.27 -22.53 4.60
CA ALA A 585 0.98 -23.22 4.90
C ALA A 585 1.31 -23.20 6.40
N VAL A 586 1.26 -22.02 7.04
CA VAL A 586 1.49 -21.90 8.48
C VAL A 586 0.41 -22.63 9.28
N PHE A 587 -0.86 -22.58 8.85
CA PHE A 587 -1.95 -23.32 9.46
C PHE A 587 -1.67 -24.82 9.48
N PHE A 588 -1.37 -25.43 8.32
CA PHE A 588 -1.10 -26.87 8.22
C PHE A 588 0.19 -27.28 8.94
N LEU A 589 1.24 -26.45 8.89
CA LEU A 589 2.48 -26.71 9.64
C LEU A 589 2.21 -26.76 11.16
N ARG A 590 1.42 -25.83 11.69
CA ARG A 590 1.05 -25.80 13.11
C ARG A 590 0.15 -26.96 13.49
N LEU A 591 -0.79 -27.31 12.61
CA LEU A 591 -1.65 -28.48 12.80
C LEU A 591 -0.82 -29.76 12.89
N TYR A 592 0.11 -29.96 11.95
CA TYR A 592 1.04 -31.10 11.94
C TYR A 592 1.89 -31.16 13.22
N GLN A 593 2.47 -30.04 13.63
CA GLN A 593 3.23 -29.94 14.89
C GLN A 593 2.37 -30.31 16.10
N SER A 594 1.13 -29.84 16.15
CA SER A 594 0.17 -30.16 17.24
C SER A 594 -0.15 -31.66 17.31
N VAL A 595 -0.39 -32.28 16.15
CA VAL A 595 -0.66 -33.72 16.07
C VAL A 595 0.54 -34.55 16.53
N ILE A 596 1.76 -34.19 16.10
CA ILE A 596 2.98 -34.89 16.53
C ILE A 596 3.21 -34.72 18.03
N SER A 597 3.04 -33.51 18.57
CA SER A 597 3.22 -33.24 20.01
C SER A 597 2.22 -34.01 20.85
N ARG A 598 0.97 -34.18 20.38
CA ARG A 598 -0.02 -35.02 21.04
C ARG A 598 0.42 -36.48 21.03
N ARG A 599 0.83 -37.02 19.88
CA ARG A 599 1.31 -38.41 19.78
C ARG A 599 2.50 -38.70 20.70
N ARG A 600 3.47 -37.79 20.77
CA ARG A 600 4.62 -37.91 21.69
C ARG A 600 4.15 -37.98 23.14
N ARG A 601 3.27 -37.07 23.55
CA ARG A 601 2.72 -37.00 24.89
C ARG A 601 1.95 -38.27 25.24
N ASP A 602 1.13 -38.78 24.33
CA ASP A 602 0.37 -40.04 24.52
C ASP A 602 1.35 -41.22 24.67
N THR A 603 2.44 -41.26 23.90
CA THR A 603 3.47 -42.30 23.98
C THR A 603 4.24 -42.22 25.31
N GLU A 604 4.56 -41.02 25.80
CA GLU A 604 5.21 -40.81 27.12
C GLU A 604 4.29 -41.25 28.27
N ILE A 605 2.98 -40.91 28.23
CA ILE A 605 1.99 -41.33 29.21
C ILE A 605 1.87 -42.86 29.24
N VAL A 606 1.80 -43.52 28.08
CA VAL A 606 1.75 -44.98 27.98
C VAL A 606 3.03 -45.62 28.56
N ARG A 607 4.19 -45.03 28.29
CA ARG A 607 5.46 -45.51 28.83
C ARG A 607 5.51 -45.39 30.35
N ASP A 608 5.13 -44.24 30.92
CA ASP A 608 5.07 -44.02 32.36
C ASP A 608 4.08 -44.95 33.04
N LEU A 609 2.92 -45.24 32.42
CA LEU A 609 1.95 -46.20 32.93
C LEU A 609 2.53 -47.63 32.95
N LEU A 610 3.25 -48.05 31.91
CA LEU A 610 3.91 -49.35 31.85
C LEU A 610 5.02 -49.48 32.88
N GLU A 611 5.85 -48.46 33.10
CA GLU A 611 6.90 -48.42 34.11
C GLU A 611 6.32 -48.45 35.54
N THR A 612 5.18 -47.78 35.75
CA THR A 612 4.50 -47.77 37.05
C THR A 612 3.86 -49.13 37.35
N SER A 613 3.30 -49.77 36.32
CA SER A 613 2.72 -51.12 36.42
C SER A 613 3.79 -52.19 36.70
N ALA A 614 5.00 -52.03 36.11
CA ALA A 614 6.11 -52.96 36.33
C ALA A 614 6.74 -52.84 37.73
N LYS A 615 6.54 -51.69 38.41
CA LYS A 615 7.06 -51.45 39.80
C LYS A 615 6.09 -51.88 40.91
N LYS A 616 4.86 -52.35 40.61
CA LYS A 616 3.95 -52.88 41.63
C LYS A 616 4.47 -54.24 42.12
N PRO A 617 4.80 -54.41 43.41
CA PRO A 617 5.21 -55.68 43.93
C PRO A 617 4.06 -56.67 43.84
N PRO A 618 4.34 -58.00 43.65
CA PRO A 618 3.28 -59.00 43.57
C PRO A 618 2.48 -59.01 44.88
N GLU A 619 1.17 -58.87 44.78
CA GLU A 619 0.27 -59.05 45.91
C GLU A 619 0.55 -60.43 46.56
N LYS A 620 1.04 -60.39 47.81
CA LYS A 620 1.15 -61.61 48.63
C LYS A 620 -0.26 -62.12 48.84
N ASN A 621 -0.59 -63.23 48.18
CA ASN A 621 -1.73 -64.03 48.53
C ASN A 621 -1.54 -64.53 49.97
N THR A 622 -2.25 -63.96 50.91
CA THR A 622 -2.40 -64.52 52.27
C THR A 622 -3.56 -65.45 52.17
N GLU A 623 -3.21 -66.78 52.18
CA GLU A 623 -4.12 -67.84 52.60
C GLU A 623 -4.45 -67.76 54.08
#